data_db495dcee3f3ad6dd0c5c20e8ac297e0
#
_entry.id   db495dcee3f3ad6dd0c5c20e8ac297e0
#
_cell.length_a   1.000
_cell.length_b   1.000
_cell.length_c   1.000
_cell.angle_alpha   90.00
_cell.angle_beta   90.00
_cell.angle_gamma   90.00
#
_symmetry.space_group_name_H-M   'P 1'
#
loop_
_entity.id
_entity.type
_entity.pdbx_description
1 polymer ?
#
loop_
_entity_poly.entity_id
_entity_poly.type
_entity_poly.pdbx_seq_one_letter_code
_entity_poly.pdbx_strand_id
1 'polypeptide(L)'
;MSERNTAIVLAAGQGKRMHSKVQKQFLEIQGYPVLYYSLRCFQESPLIQDIILVTGEESISYCKEEIVQKYGFTKVSAVIPGGKERYDSVYAGLCACRDCEYVLIHDGARHFVTEEILKRGLQKVKETGACVIGMPSKDTVKLSDEEGYVKETPNRKCVWTIQTPQIFSYSLIREAHDSIRQKDMSKITDDAMVVEQETGAKVALAEGSYQNIKITTPEDLDIAEAFLKH
;
A
#
# COMPACT_ATOMS: atom_id res chain seq x y z
N MET A 1 23.55 3.67 -14.10
CA MET A 1 22.26 4.41 -14.16
C MET A 1 21.75 4.49 -12.72
N SER A 2 21.21 5.63 -12.30
CA SER A 2 20.60 5.73 -10.95
C SER A 2 19.37 4.84 -10.90
N GLU A 3 19.24 4.04 -9.83
CA GLU A 3 18.04 3.24 -9.55
C GLU A 3 16.79 4.14 -9.60
N ARG A 4 15.76 3.69 -10.30
CA ARG A 4 14.50 4.43 -10.38
C ARG A 4 13.39 3.66 -9.65
N ASN A 5 12.92 4.24 -8.56
CA ASN A 5 11.88 3.68 -7.71
C ASN A 5 10.56 4.39 -7.96
N THR A 6 9.51 3.64 -8.26
CA THR A 6 8.17 4.17 -8.49
C THR A 6 7.22 3.75 -7.36
N ALA A 7 6.50 4.71 -6.79
CA ALA A 7 5.44 4.44 -5.84
C ALA A 7 4.09 4.33 -6.57
N ILE A 8 3.37 3.23 -6.37
CA ILE A 8 1.96 3.08 -6.79
C ILE A 8 1.10 3.31 -5.57
N VAL A 9 0.40 4.44 -5.53
CA VAL A 9 -0.47 4.82 -4.41
C VAL A 9 -1.92 4.49 -4.76
N LEU A 10 -2.52 3.58 -4.00
CA LEU A 10 -3.87 3.07 -4.24
C LEU A 10 -4.91 3.89 -3.47
N ALA A 11 -5.76 4.59 -4.19
CA ALA A 11 -6.82 5.44 -3.66
C ALA A 11 -8.21 5.15 -4.32
N ALA A 12 -8.38 3.98 -4.96
CA ALA A 12 -9.62 3.60 -5.64
C ALA A 12 -10.68 2.96 -4.71
N GLY A 13 -10.34 2.67 -3.46
CA GLY A 13 -11.24 1.99 -2.53
C GLY A 13 -12.43 2.84 -2.11
N GLN A 14 -13.65 2.28 -2.21
CA GLN A 14 -14.92 2.98 -1.87
C GLN A 14 -15.13 3.22 -0.36
N GLY A 15 -14.35 2.59 0.52
CA GLY A 15 -14.43 2.82 1.97
C GLY A 15 -15.78 2.46 2.62
N LYS A 16 -16.45 1.41 2.18
CA LYS A 16 -17.82 1.01 2.61
C LYS A 16 -18.02 0.98 4.14
N ARG A 17 -16.96 0.68 4.91
CA ARG A 17 -16.97 0.61 6.38
C ARG A 17 -16.97 1.96 7.09
N MET A 18 -16.70 3.06 6.37
CA MET A 18 -16.64 4.41 6.94
C MET A 18 -18.03 5.04 7.14
N HIS A 19 -19.10 4.46 6.57
CA HIS A 19 -20.46 5.02 6.59
C HIS A 19 -20.53 6.51 6.19
N SER A 20 -19.56 6.98 5.40
CA SER A 20 -19.43 8.35 4.92
C SER A 20 -19.81 8.46 3.44
N LYS A 21 -20.36 9.62 3.05
CA LYS A 21 -20.57 9.96 1.64
C LYS A 21 -19.26 10.33 0.93
N VAL A 22 -18.25 10.75 1.68
CA VAL A 22 -16.90 11.05 1.18
C VAL A 22 -16.05 9.80 1.29
N GLN A 23 -15.31 9.48 0.23
CA GLN A 23 -14.39 8.35 0.25
C GLN A 23 -13.29 8.59 1.30
N LYS A 24 -12.92 7.55 2.05
CA LYS A 24 -12.04 7.63 3.23
C LYS A 24 -10.68 8.32 2.97
N GLN A 25 -10.12 8.15 1.79
CA GLN A 25 -8.85 8.78 1.39
C GLN A 25 -8.96 10.30 1.19
N PHE A 26 -10.16 10.82 1.08
CA PHE A 26 -10.45 12.27 0.94
C PHE A 26 -11.01 12.88 2.22
N LEU A 27 -11.22 12.10 3.27
CA LEU A 27 -11.53 12.65 4.59
C LEU A 27 -10.34 13.45 5.10
N GLU A 28 -10.62 14.54 5.79
CA GLU A 28 -9.58 15.45 6.28
C GLU A 28 -9.13 15.11 7.70
N ILE A 29 -7.83 15.20 7.92
CA ILE A 29 -7.19 15.15 9.23
C ILE A 29 -6.33 16.42 9.31
N GLN A 30 -6.54 17.26 10.32
CA GLN A 30 -5.85 18.54 10.48
C GLN A 30 -5.90 19.43 9.22
N GLY A 31 -7.01 19.42 8.48
CA GLY A 31 -7.20 20.27 7.29
C GLY A 31 -6.57 19.72 5.99
N TYR A 32 -6.03 18.49 6.01
CA TYR A 32 -5.50 17.84 4.83
C TYR A 32 -6.17 16.49 4.58
N PRO A 33 -6.46 16.12 3.32
CA PRO A 33 -6.98 14.79 3.00
C PRO A 33 -6.02 13.69 3.47
N VAL A 34 -6.56 12.55 3.91
CA VAL A 34 -5.74 11.37 4.30
C VAL A 34 -4.71 11.03 3.23
N LEU A 35 -5.11 11.05 1.96
CA LEU A 35 -4.23 10.78 0.82
C LEU A 35 -3.04 11.73 0.72
N TYR A 36 -3.20 12.99 1.15
CA TYR A 36 -2.13 14.00 1.13
C TYR A 36 -0.88 13.52 1.87
N TYR A 37 -1.03 12.93 3.05
CA TYR A 37 0.09 12.52 3.89
C TYR A 37 0.94 11.43 3.23
N SER A 38 0.28 10.42 2.61
CA SER A 38 0.99 9.39 1.85
C SER A 38 1.75 9.98 0.67
N LEU A 39 1.08 10.81 -0.15
CA LEU A 39 1.70 11.45 -1.31
C LEU A 39 2.85 12.37 -0.90
N ARG A 40 2.69 13.11 0.19
CA ARG A 40 3.75 14.00 0.73
C ARG A 40 5.01 13.21 1.08
N CYS A 41 4.88 12.09 1.78
CA CYS A 41 6.03 11.26 2.14
C CYS A 41 6.81 10.80 0.89
N PHE A 42 6.12 10.33 -0.15
CA PHE A 42 6.76 9.91 -1.40
C PHE A 42 7.31 11.10 -2.20
N GLN A 43 6.63 12.23 -2.22
CA GLN A 43 7.07 13.46 -2.88
C GLN A 43 8.37 14.00 -2.28
N GLU A 44 8.47 14.04 -0.94
CA GLU A 44 9.62 14.59 -0.22
C GLU A 44 10.80 13.62 -0.20
N SER A 45 10.58 12.31 -0.29
CA SER A 45 11.64 11.31 -0.22
C SER A 45 12.55 11.33 -1.46
N PRO A 46 13.88 11.47 -1.30
CA PRO A 46 14.84 11.36 -2.40
C PRO A 46 14.92 9.94 -2.97
N LEU A 47 14.41 8.96 -2.26
CA LEU A 47 14.40 7.55 -2.67
C LEU A 47 13.37 7.25 -3.77
N ILE A 48 12.39 8.13 -3.97
CA ILE A 48 11.29 7.94 -4.93
C ILE A 48 11.44 8.95 -6.06
N GLN A 49 11.44 8.48 -7.30
CA GLN A 49 11.57 9.32 -8.49
C GLN A 49 10.23 9.54 -9.21
N ASP A 50 9.26 8.64 -8.99
CA ASP A 50 8.00 8.66 -9.70
C ASP A 50 6.85 8.17 -8.81
N ILE A 51 5.66 8.74 -9.00
CA ILE A 51 4.45 8.35 -8.29
C ILE A 51 3.33 8.13 -9.31
N ILE A 52 2.67 7.00 -9.23
CA ILE A 52 1.45 6.68 -9.97
C ILE A 52 0.30 6.64 -8.98
N LEU A 53 -0.65 7.56 -9.10
CA LEU A 53 -1.85 7.58 -8.28
C LEU A 53 -2.97 6.82 -8.98
N VAL A 54 -3.46 5.76 -8.33
CA VAL A 54 -4.56 4.94 -8.83
C VAL A 54 -5.82 5.25 -8.01
N THR A 55 -6.85 5.79 -8.65
CA THR A 55 -8.09 6.24 -7.99
C THR A 55 -9.34 5.72 -8.70
N GLY A 56 -10.53 5.97 -8.15
CA GLY A 56 -11.77 5.72 -8.87
C GLY A 56 -11.87 6.61 -10.12
N GLU A 57 -12.47 6.10 -11.18
CA GLU A 57 -12.59 6.84 -12.44
C GLU A 57 -13.27 8.20 -12.24
N GLU A 58 -14.32 8.24 -11.41
CA GLU A 58 -15.06 9.45 -11.04
C GLU A 58 -14.23 10.46 -10.24
N SER A 59 -13.14 10.04 -9.63
CA SER A 59 -12.29 10.87 -8.78
C SER A 59 -11.02 11.38 -9.46
N ILE A 60 -10.79 11.04 -10.73
CA ILE A 60 -9.55 11.40 -11.45
C ILE A 60 -9.36 12.92 -11.51
N SER A 61 -10.40 13.67 -11.95
CA SER A 61 -10.32 15.14 -12.06
C SER A 61 -10.07 15.77 -10.69
N TYR A 62 -10.82 15.33 -9.67
CA TYR A 62 -10.63 15.79 -8.30
C TYR A 62 -9.20 15.55 -7.80
N CYS A 63 -8.66 14.33 -8.00
CA CYS A 63 -7.30 14.02 -7.59
C CYS A 63 -6.25 14.86 -8.33
N LYS A 64 -6.44 15.14 -9.62
CA LYS A 64 -5.54 15.99 -10.39
C LYS A 64 -5.54 17.43 -9.90
N GLU A 65 -6.71 18.03 -9.71
CA GLU A 65 -6.88 19.45 -9.41
C GLU A 65 -6.70 19.72 -7.91
N GLU A 66 -7.51 19.05 -7.05
CA GLU A 66 -7.59 19.34 -5.63
C GLU A 66 -6.54 18.65 -4.77
N ILE A 67 -5.84 17.62 -5.32
CA ILE A 67 -4.78 16.90 -4.60
C ILE A 67 -3.42 17.19 -5.26
N VAL A 68 -3.21 16.77 -6.50
CA VAL A 68 -1.89 16.80 -7.12
C VAL A 68 -1.45 18.25 -7.40
N GLN A 69 -2.25 19.04 -8.09
CA GLN A 69 -1.92 20.42 -8.45
C GLN A 69 -1.93 21.33 -7.22
N LYS A 70 -2.98 21.25 -6.41
CA LYS A 70 -3.17 22.11 -5.23
C LYS A 70 -2.01 22.02 -4.24
N TYR A 71 -1.48 20.79 -4.01
CA TYR A 71 -0.39 20.56 -3.06
C TYR A 71 1.00 20.43 -3.73
N GLY A 72 1.10 20.61 -5.05
CA GLY A 72 2.37 20.62 -5.76
C GLY A 72 3.10 19.28 -5.80
N PHE A 73 2.39 18.17 -5.93
CA PHE A 73 2.98 16.83 -6.02
C PHE A 73 3.58 16.57 -7.41
N THR A 74 4.74 17.15 -7.68
CA THR A 74 5.41 17.13 -9.00
C THR A 74 5.91 15.76 -9.43
N LYS A 75 6.13 14.83 -8.50
CA LYS A 75 6.50 13.45 -8.83
C LYS A 75 5.33 12.58 -9.27
N VAL A 76 4.07 13.05 -9.13
CA VAL A 76 2.90 12.33 -9.63
C VAL A 76 2.86 12.46 -11.14
N SER A 77 3.37 11.48 -11.85
CA SER A 77 3.45 11.45 -13.32
C SER A 77 2.14 11.01 -13.98
N ALA A 78 1.32 10.23 -13.26
CA ALA A 78 0.05 9.73 -13.75
C ALA A 78 -1.01 9.64 -12.63
N VAL A 79 -2.25 10.01 -12.97
CA VAL A 79 -3.46 9.73 -12.19
C VAL A 79 -4.36 8.90 -13.07
N ILE A 80 -4.56 7.64 -12.71
CA ILE A 80 -5.21 6.62 -13.55
C ILE A 80 -6.38 5.95 -12.82
N PRO A 81 -7.35 5.39 -13.57
CA PRO A 81 -8.42 4.63 -12.96
C PRO A 81 -7.92 3.30 -12.40
N GLY A 82 -8.43 2.92 -11.24
CA GLY A 82 -8.31 1.58 -10.68
C GLY A 82 -9.30 0.61 -11.30
N GLY A 83 -9.17 -0.66 -10.96
CA GLY A 83 -10.10 -1.70 -11.37
C GLY A 83 -11.14 -2.02 -10.29
N LYS A 84 -11.89 -3.10 -10.53
CA LYS A 84 -12.96 -3.56 -9.65
C LYS A 84 -12.43 -3.98 -8.27
N GLU A 85 -11.32 -4.70 -8.28
CA GLU A 85 -10.67 -5.21 -7.08
C GLU A 85 -9.29 -4.53 -6.86
N ARG A 86 -8.72 -4.72 -5.67
CA ARG A 86 -7.43 -4.12 -5.32
C ARG A 86 -6.32 -4.57 -6.28
N TYR A 87 -6.26 -5.85 -6.61
CA TYR A 87 -5.26 -6.39 -7.52
C TYR A 87 -5.40 -5.87 -8.97
N ASP A 88 -6.60 -5.53 -9.43
CA ASP A 88 -6.81 -4.88 -10.73
C ASP A 88 -6.24 -3.46 -10.73
N SER A 89 -6.42 -2.74 -9.62
CA SER A 89 -5.87 -1.39 -9.43
C SER A 89 -4.33 -1.43 -9.37
N VAL A 90 -3.75 -2.43 -8.70
CA VAL A 90 -2.30 -2.65 -8.70
C VAL A 90 -1.79 -2.93 -10.11
N TYR A 91 -2.45 -3.81 -10.85
CA TYR A 91 -2.06 -4.12 -12.22
C TYR A 91 -2.11 -2.91 -13.15
N ALA A 92 -3.16 -2.08 -13.04
CA ALA A 92 -3.23 -0.82 -13.78
C ALA A 92 -2.03 0.10 -13.46
N GLY A 93 -1.66 0.21 -12.18
CA GLY A 93 -0.47 0.93 -11.74
C GLY A 93 0.82 0.37 -12.32
N LEU A 94 1.00 -0.96 -12.29
CA LEU A 94 2.17 -1.65 -12.86
C LEU A 94 2.29 -1.42 -14.38
N CYS A 95 1.17 -1.40 -15.10
CA CYS A 95 1.16 -1.10 -16.53
C CYS A 95 1.54 0.35 -16.85
N ALA A 96 1.33 1.27 -15.93
CA ALA A 96 1.67 2.68 -16.09
C ALA A 96 3.13 3.01 -15.72
N CYS A 97 3.84 2.11 -15.01
CA CYS A 97 5.25 2.29 -14.66
C CYS A 97 6.14 2.35 -15.91
N ARG A 98 7.12 3.26 -15.88
CA ARG A 98 8.12 3.42 -16.94
C ARG A 98 9.52 3.42 -16.33
N ASP A 99 10.43 2.61 -16.92
CA ASP A 99 11.85 2.54 -16.50
C ASP A 99 12.02 2.38 -14.98
N CYS A 100 11.22 1.50 -14.38
CA CYS A 100 11.16 1.26 -12.95
C CYS A 100 11.97 0.02 -12.58
N GLU A 101 12.88 0.14 -11.61
CA GLU A 101 13.64 -0.98 -11.08
C GLU A 101 12.92 -1.62 -9.87
N TYR A 102 12.48 -0.78 -8.94
CA TYR A 102 11.68 -1.21 -7.79
C TYR A 102 10.36 -0.45 -7.72
N VAL A 103 9.29 -1.17 -7.42
CA VAL A 103 7.96 -0.61 -7.23
C VAL A 103 7.53 -0.75 -5.77
N LEU A 104 6.96 0.33 -5.23
CA LEU A 104 6.41 0.39 -3.89
C LEU A 104 4.89 0.52 -3.98
N ILE A 105 4.16 -0.55 -3.68
CA ILE A 105 2.70 -0.58 -3.72
C ILE A 105 2.17 -0.17 -2.36
N HIS A 106 1.45 0.95 -2.31
CA HIS A 106 1.04 1.56 -1.04
C HIS A 106 -0.46 1.91 -1.01
N ASP A 107 -1.11 1.56 0.09
CA ASP A 107 -2.50 1.97 0.34
C ASP A 107 -2.53 3.46 0.73
N GLY A 108 -3.15 4.32 -0.07
CA GLY A 108 -3.27 5.76 0.20
C GLY A 108 -4.04 6.13 1.48
N ALA A 109 -4.64 5.14 2.14
CA ALA A 109 -5.26 5.27 3.45
C ALA A 109 -4.31 4.95 4.63
N ARG A 110 -3.00 4.75 4.40
CA ARG A 110 -1.96 4.62 5.43
C ARG A 110 -1.07 5.87 5.41
N HIS A 111 -1.48 6.89 6.12
CA HIS A 111 -0.89 8.22 6.09
C HIS A 111 0.37 8.38 6.96
N PHE A 112 0.77 7.35 7.75
CA PHE A 112 1.96 7.38 8.61
C PHE A 112 3.14 6.57 8.05
N VAL A 113 3.22 6.41 6.74
CA VAL A 113 4.46 5.95 6.11
C VAL A 113 5.54 7.02 6.28
N THR A 114 6.77 6.60 6.61
CA THR A 114 7.90 7.51 6.83
C THR A 114 9.07 7.15 5.91
N GLU A 115 10.02 8.09 5.76
CA GLU A 115 11.22 7.84 4.95
C GLU A 115 12.05 6.67 5.50
N GLU A 116 12.11 6.48 6.82
CA GLU A 116 12.81 5.36 7.45
C GLU A 116 12.20 4.02 7.06
N ILE A 117 10.86 3.95 6.95
CA ILE A 117 10.16 2.75 6.46
C ILE A 117 10.53 2.48 5.01
N LEU A 118 10.51 3.52 4.15
CA LEU A 118 10.90 3.40 2.74
C LEU A 118 12.35 2.92 2.61
N LYS A 119 13.26 3.49 3.38
CA LYS A 119 14.69 3.14 3.37
C LYS A 119 14.92 1.67 3.76
N ARG A 120 14.30 1.22 4.85
CA ARG A 120 14.41 -0.20 5.29
C ARG A 120 13.87 -1.16 4.24
N GLY A 121 12.70 -0.85 3.69
CA GLY A 121 12.07 -1.69 2.67
C GLY A 121 12.88 -1.75 1.38
N LEU A 122 13.37 -0.59 0.89
CA LEU A 122 14.21 -0.53 -0.31
C LEU A 122 15.56 -1.22 -0.12
N GLN A 123 16.16 -1.09 1.07
CA GLN A 123 17.38 -1.86 1.37
C GLN A 123 17.11 -3.37 1.32
N LYS A 124 16.00 -3.82 1.92
CA LYS A 124 15.66 -5.23 1.96
C LYS A 124 15.32 -5.80 0.59
N VAL A 125 14.55 -5.10 -0.24
CA VAL A 125 14.19 -5.58 -1.58
C VAL A 125 15.39 -5.71 -2.52
N LYS A 126 16.41 -4.88 -2.37
CA LYS A 126 17.67 -5.01 -3.13
C LYS A 126 18.40 -6.34 -2.86
N GLU A 127 18.26 -6.86 -1.66
CA GLU A 127 18.86 -8.13 -1.26
C GLU A 127 18.00 -9.34 -1.70
N THR A 128 16.67 -9.18 -1.73
CA THR A 128 15.73 -10.30 -1.78
C THR A 128 14.80 -10.30 -3.00
N GLY A 129 14.70 -9.18 -3.73
CA GLY A 129 13.79 -9.01 -4.85
C GLY A 129 12.32 -8.76 -4.45
N ALA A 130 11.91 -9.15 -3.24
CA ALA A 130 10.57 -8.98 -2.72
C ALA A 130 10.59 -8.72 -1.20
N CYS A 131 9.89 -7.67 -0.76
CA CYS A 131 9.83 -7.28 0.65
C CYS A 131 8.48 -6.66 0.99
N VAL A 132 7.93 -7.00 2.15
CA VAL A 132 6.74 -6.35 2.70
C VAL A 132 7.05 -5.71 4.05
N ILE A 133 6.45 -4.53 4.25
CA ILE A 133 6.51 -3.85 5.53
C ILE A 133 5.48 -4.45 6.46
N GLY A 134 5.86 -4.69 7.70
CA GLY A 134 4.97 -5.23 8.72
C GLY A 134 5.47 -5.00 10.13
N MET A 135 4.65 -5.41 11.10
CA MET A 135 5.02 -5.38 12.52
C MET A 135 4.75 -6.73 13.17
N PRO A 136 5.61 -7.20 14.09
CA PRO A 136 5.30 -8.37 14.91
C PRO A 136 3.98 -8.16 15.66
N SER A 137 3.16 -9.21 15.74
CA SER A 137 1.91 -9.12 16.52
C SER A 137 2.22 -8.89 18.01
N LYS A 138 1.54 -7.90 18.61
CA LYS A 138 1.58 -7.68 20.06
C LYS A 138 0.69 -8.64 20.83
N ASP A 139 -0.38 -9.11 20.17
CA ASP A 139 -1.39 -9.94 20.79
C ASP A 139 -1.16 -11.43 20.50
N THR A 140 -1.75 -12.27 21.32
CA THR A 140 -1.86 -13.70 21.04
C THR A 140 -2.90 -13.93 19.96
N VAL A 141 -2.47 -14.50 18.83
CA VAL A 141 -3.34 -14.84 17.70
C VAL A 141 -3.84 -16.27 17.85
N LYS A 142 -5.11 -16.48 17.56
CA LYS A 142 -5.76 -17.79 17.47
C LYS A 142 -6.25 -18.00 16.04
N LEU A 143 -5.97 -19.17 15.49
CA LEU A 143 -6.65 -19.65 14.29
C LEU A 143 -7.87 -20.45 14.72
N SER A 144 -9.04 -20.14 14.17
CA SER A 144 -10.28 -20.86 14.44
C SER A 144 -10.59 -21.85 13.33
N ASP A 145 -11.41 -22.87 13.65
CA ASP A 145 -12.17 -23.63 12.67
C ASP A 145 -13.43 -22.89 12.22
N GLU A 146 -14.22 -23.52 11.34
CA GLU A 146 -15.48 -22.97 10.82
C GLU A 146 -16.58 -22.89 11.89
N GLU A 147 -16.49 -23.68 12.96
CA GLU A 147 -17.44 -23.71 14.08
C GLU A 147 -17.11 -22.68 15.17
N GLY A 148 -15.95 -21.96 15.04
CA GLY A 148 -15.53 -20.91 15.97
C GLY A 148 -14.68 -21.41 17.15
N TYR A 149 -14.23 -22.65 17.15
CA TYR A 149 -13.31 -23.17 18.15
C TYR A 149 -11.85 -22.90 17.76
N VAL A 150 -10.98 -22.83 18.78
CA VAL A 150 -9.55 -22.64 18.56
C VAL A 150 -8.94 -23.89 17.94
N LYS A 151 -8.45 -23.77 16.71
CA LYS A 151 -7.72 -24.84 16.00
C LYS A 151 -6.23 -24.82 16.31
N GLU A 152 -5.63 -23.63 16.37
CA GLU A 152 -4.19 -23.46 16.54
C GLU A 152 -3.86 -22.13 17.23
N THR A 153 -2.76 -22.11 17.98
CA THR A 153 -2.15 -20.89 18.52
C THR A 153 -0.75 -20.76 17.94
N PRO A 154 -0.54 -19.98 16.88
CA PRO A 154 0.78 -19.86 16.28
C PRO A 154 1.78 -19.20 17.23
N ASN A 155 3.05 -19.52 17.06
CA ASN A 155 4.11 -18.87 17.82
C ASN A 155 4.12 -17.35 17.48
N ARG A 156 3.80 -16.51 18.48
CA ARG A 156 3.70 -15.06 18.31
C ARG A 156 4.95 -14.43 17.70
N LYS A 157 6.15 -14.98 17.92
CA LYS A 157 7.39 -14.48 17.33
C LYS A 157 7.42 -14.59 15.80
N CYS A 158 6.59 -15.47 15.23
CA CYS A 158 6.49 -15.69 13.79
C CYS A 158 5.24 -15.05 13.17
N VAL A 159 4.43 -14.36 13.97
CA VAL A 159 3.20 -13.73 13.48
C VAL A 159 3.43 -12.24 13.26
N TRP A 160 3.20 -11.79 12.03
CA TRP A 160 3.34 -10.40 11.63
C TRP A 160 2.03 -9.87 11.06
N THR A 161 1.71 -8.63 11.38
CA THR A 161 0.64 -7.87 10.74
C THR A 161 1.22 -7.06 9.59
N ILE A 162 0.78 -7.38 8.37
CA ILE A 162 1.36 -6.78 7.16
C ILE A 162 0.76 -5.41 6.92
N GLN A 163 1.64 -4.49 6.56
CA GLN A 163 1.33 -3.11 6.21
C GLN A 163 1.67 -2.85 4.74
N THR A 164 1.66 -1.60 4.32
CA THR A 164 2.24 -1.12 3.07
C THR A 164 3.21 0.03 3.35
N PRO A 165 4.22 0.28 2.47
CA PRO A 165 4.35 -0.28 1.14
C PRO A 165 4.74 -1.76 1.12
N GLN A 166 4.33 -2.47 0.07
CA GLN A 166 4.87 -3.75 -0.35
C GLN A 166 5.80 -3.47 -1.53
N ILE A 167 7.03 -3.98 -1.49
CA ILE A 167 8.11 -3.51 -2.35
C ILE A 167 8.71 -4.68 -3.11
N PHE A 168 8.82 -4.53 -4.42
CA PHE A 168 9.26 -5.61 -5.30
C PHE A 168 10.18 -5.07 -6.39
N SER A 169 11.07 -5.94 -6.92
CA SER A 169 11.63 -5.67 -8.24
C SER A 169 10.49 -5.65 -9.26
N TYR A 170 10.52 -4.68 -10.16
CA TYR A 170 9.41 -4.48 -11.11
C TYR A 170 9.16 -5.71 -11.98
N SER A 171 10.22 -6.34 -12.48
CA SER A 171 10.09 -7.53 -13.32
C SER A 171 9.39 -8.68 -12.60
N LEU A 172 9.73 -8.93 -11.33
CA LEU A 172 9.15 -10.02 -10.53
C LEU A 172 7.65 -9.81 -10.30
N ILE A 173 7.25 -8.64 -9.80
CA ILE A 173 5.84 -8.38 -9.51
C ILE A 173 5.00 -8.27 -10.77
N ARG A 174 5.57 -7.75 -11.86
CA ARG A 174 4.91 -7.67 -13.14
C ARG A 174 4.63 -9.06 -13.72
N GLU A 175 5.62 -9.94 -13.74
CA GLU A 175 5.49 -11.34 -14.18
C GLU A 175 4.43 -12.07 -13.33
N ALA A 176 4.48 -11.93 -12.01
CA ALA A 176 3.52 -12.54 -11.10
C ALA A 176 2.08 -12.09 -11.40
N HIS A 177 1.87 -10.79 -11.60
CA HIS A 177 0.55 -10.27 -11.93
C HIS A 177 0.08 -10.68 -13.34
N ASP A 178 0.96 -10.74 -14.33
CA ASP A 178 0.62 -11.21 -15.68
C ASP A 178 0.18 -12.69 -15.65
N SER A 179 0.85 -13.52 -14.83
CA SER A 179 0.51 -14.95 -14.66
C SER A 179 -0.82 -15.17 -13.97
N ILE A 180 -1.05 -14.50 -12.81
CA ILE A 180 -2.21 -14.79 -11.97
C ILE A 180 -3.54 -14.34 -12.60
N ARG A 181 -3.52 -13.35 -13.51
CA ARG A 181 -4.75 -12.84 -14.17
C ARG A 181 -5.52 -13.90 -14.96
N GLN A 182 -4.92 -15.04 -15.24
CA GLN A 182 -5.55 -16.18 -15.92
C GLN A 182 -6.16 -17.19 -14.93
N LYS A 183 -6.08 -16.93 -13.63
CA LYS A 183 -6.49 -17.83 -12.56
C LYS A 183 -7.58 -17.21 -11.67
N ASP A 184 -8.11 -17.99 -10.75
CA ASP A 184 -9.02 -17.49 -9.72
C ASP A 184 -8.25 -16.65 -8.69
N MET A 185 -8.56 -15.36 -8.63
CA MET A 185 -7.94 -14.38 -7.72
C MET A 185 -8.77 -14.11 -6.45
N SER A 186 -9.86 -14.83 -6.24
CA SER A 186 -10.81 -14.56 -5.14
C SER A 186 -10.19 -14.67 -3.74
N LYS A 187 -9.10 -15.42 -3.60
CA LYS A 187 -8.37 -15.62 -2.34
C LYS A 187 -7.17 -14.69 -2.16
N ILE A 188 -6.85 -13.85 -3.15
CA ILE A 188 -5.71 -12.95 -3.07
C ILE A 188 -6.02 -11.80 -2.11
N THR A 189 -5.18 -11.65 -1.10
CA THR A 189 -5.34 -10.63 -0.05
C THR A 189 -4.36 -9.46 -0.21
N ASP A 190 -3.16 -9.74 -0.74
CA ASP A 190 -2.11 -8.73 -0.95
C ASP A 190 -1.18 -9.10 -2.12
N ASP A 191 -0.21 -8.22 -2.42
CA ASP A 191 0.70 -8.40 -3.56
C ASP A 191 1.79 -9.42 -3.28
N ALA A 192 2.18 -9.60 -2.01
CA ALA A 192 3.12 -10.63 -1.60
C ALA A 192 2.58 -12.03 -1.91
N MET A 193 1.30 -12.27 -1.62
CA MET A 193 0.65 -13.54 -1.93
C MET A 193 0.64 -13.84 -3.44
N VAL A 194 0.50 -12.81 -4.28
CA VAL A 194 0.61 -12.98 -5.74
C VAL A 194 2.00 -13.46 -6.12
N VAL A 195 3.05 -12.83 -5.60
CA VAL A 195 4.45 -13.22 -5.86
C VAL A 195 4.73 -14.63 -5.36
N GLU A 196 4.35 -14.95 -4.12
CA GLU A 196 4.57 -16.27 -3.52
C GLU A 196 3.92 -17.40 -4.33
N GLN A 197 2.67 -17.19 -4.77
CA GLN A 197 1.92 -18.21 -5.50
C GLN A 197 2.38 -18.40 -6.95
N GLU A 198 2.74 -17.31 -7.62
CA GLU A 198 3.02 -17.36 -9.05
C GLU A 198 4.49 -17.62 -9.38
N THR A 199 5.40 -17.18 -8.51
CA THR A 199 6.83 -17.27 -8.80
C THR A 199 7.57 -18.22 -7.84
N GLY A 200 6.97 -18.56 -6.70
CA GLY A 200 7.63 -19.30 -5.62
C GLY A 200 8.75 -18.51 -4.94
N ALA A 201 8.91 -17.23 -5.26
CA ALA A 201 9.90 -16.38 -4.63
C ALA A 201 9.55 -16.13 -3.14
N LYS A 202 10.58 -16.12 -2.30
CA LYS A 202 10.40 -15.80 -0.87
C LYS A 202 10.26 -14.30 -0.71
N VAL A 203 9.23 -13.87 0.02
CA VAL A 203 9.02 -12.47 0.37
C VAL A 203 9.61 -12.18 1.75
N ALA A 204 10.51 -11.22 1.82
CA ALA A 204 11.16 -10.83 3.08
C ALA A 204 10.26 -9.88 3.88
N LEU A 205 10.40 -9.90 5.20
CA LEU A 205 9.77 -8.95 6.11
C LEU A 205 10.74 -7.82 6.46
N ALA A 206 10.25 -6.59 6.45
CA ALA A 206 10.95 -5.44 7.00
C ALA A 206 10.06 -4.71 8.01
N GLU A 207 10.67 -4.22 9.09
CA GLU A 207 9.95 -3.58 10.18
C GLU A 207 9.37 -2.23 9.76
N GLY A 208 8.07 -2.06 9.98
CA GLY A 208 7.31 -0.84 9.75
C GLY A 208 7.21 0.05 10.98
N SER A 209 5.99 0.46 11.30
CA SER A 209 5.66 1.18 12.53
C SER A 209 4.25 0.80 12.99
N TYR A 210 4.04 0.69 14.29
CA TYR A 210 2.68 0.52 14.84
C TYR A 210 1.79 1.74 14.61
N GLN A 211 2.38 2.90 14.33
CA GLN A 211 1.63 4.09 13.93
C GLN A 211 1.18 4.05 12.46
N ASN A 212 1.81 3.23 11.60
CA ASN A 212 1.43 3.12 10.19
C ASN A 212 0.11 2.33 10.03
N ILE A 213 -0.92 2.79 10.73
CA ILE A 213 -2.28 2.23 10.69
C ILE A 213 -2.94 2.52 9.34
N LYS A 214 -3.94 1.72 9.00
CA LYS A 214 -4.80 1.93 7.82
C LYS A 214 -6.12 2.52 8.29
N ILE A 215 -6.47 3.70 7.82
CA ILE A 215 -7.80 4.27 8.03
C ILE A 215 -8.84 3.36 7.38
N THR A 216 -9.71 2.78 8.20
CA THR A 216 -10.68 1.77 7.77
C THR A 216 -12.06 2.02 8.38
N THR A 217 -12.09 2.52 9.61
CA THR A 217 -13.27 2.87 10.39
C THR A 217 -13.18 4.32 10.88
N PRO A 218 -14.30 4.93 11.33
CA PRO A 218 -14.27 6.29 11.89
C PRO A 218 -13.31 6.45 13.07
N GLU A 219 -13.20 5.44 13.94
CA GLU A 219 -12.33 5.47 15.11
C GLU A 219 -10.84 5.58 14.74
N ASP A 220 -10.46 5.07 13.54
CA ASP A 220 -9.09 5.20 13.05
C ASP A 220 -8.70 6.66 12.78
N LEU A 221 -9.68 7.54 12.49
CA LEU A 221 -9.44 8.98 12.32
C LEU A 221 -9.05 9.63 13.65
N ASP A 222 -9.75 9.29 14.74
CA ASP A 222 -9.44 9.81 16.08
C ASP A 222 -8.03 9.37 16.51
N ILE A 223 -7.68 8.12 16.26
CA ILE A 223 -6.34 7.58 16.52
C ILE A 223 -5.29 8.33 15.69
N ALA A 224 -5.58 8.56 14.42
CA ALA A 224 -4.71 9.29 13.52
C ALA A 224 -4.48 10.74 13.98
N GLU A 225 -5.53 11.44 14.39
CA GLU A 225 -5.40 12.79 14.95
C GLU A 225 -4.54 12.82 16.22
N ALA A 226 -4.68 11.81 17.08
CA ALA A 226 -3.85 11.68 18.26
C ALA A 226 -2.37 11.53 17.94
N PHE A 227 -2.03 10.71 16.93
CA PHE A 227 -0.63 10.52 16.48
C PHE A 227 -0.02 11.78 15.84
N LEU A 228 -0.82 12.62 15.18
CA LEU A 228 -0.34 13.87 14.58
C LEU A 228 -0.11 15.00 15.58
N LYS A 229 -0.60 14.88 16.82
CA LYS A 229 -0.41 15.88 17.91
C LYS A 229 0.90 15.70 18.66
N HIS A 230 1.59 14.59 18.45
CA HIS A 230 2.86 14.23 19.11
C HIS A 230 3.99 14.06 18.12
#